data_56b79b9a30594451e06a62cd066c2bca
#
_entry.id   56b79b9a30594451e06a62cd066c2bca
#
_cell.length_a   1.000
_cell.length_b   1.000
_cell.length_c   1.000
_cell.angle_alpha   90.00
_cell.angle_beta   90.00
_cell.angle_gamma   90.00
#
_symmetry.space_group_name_H-M   'P 1'
#
loop_
_entity.id
_entity.type
_entity.pdbx_description
1 polymer ?
#
loop_
_entity_poly.entity_id
_entity_poly.type
_entity_poly.pdbx_seq_one_letter_code
_entity_poly.pdbx_strand_id
1 'polypeptide(L)'
;RLNRHQTMYVLEREEWLERSRPPREPTDIRPATLADLDPLFFASARMHSEETLEDPLEKDPESFREHVRHRVETDRSFVWFGPYRRLMFKADISAQGSYGVQISGVYTAPQRRGEGIATRGMHDICQRLFADGVPRIVLYVNCDNAPAKRVYEKVGFQYHTDYQTVFIADP
;
A
#
# COMPACT_ATOMS: atom_id res chain seq x y z
N ARG A 1 -16.45 19.04 -6.29
CA ARG A 1 -16.54 17.94 -5.30
C ARG A 1 -16.03 16.65 -5.94
N LEU A 2 -14.96 16.08 -5.42
CA LEU A 2 -14.53 14.74 -5.77
C LEU A 2 -15.08 13.79 -4.70
N ASN A 3 -15.90 12.82 -5.10
CA ASN A 3 -16.40 11.77 -4.22
C ASN A 3 -15.68 10.49 -4.58
N ARG A 4 -15.05 9.84 -3.59
CA ARG A 4 -14.47 8.51 -3.74
C ARG A 4 -15.31 7.50 -2.97
N HIS A 5 -15.87 6.55 -3.70
CA HIS A 5 -16.52 5.39 -3.11
C HIS A 5 -15.50 4.28 -2.94
N GLN A 6 -15.29 3.87 -1.71
CA GLN A 6 -14.28 2.89 -1.33
C GLN A 6 -14.91 1.79 -0.48
N THR A 7 -14.23 0.67 -0.42
CA THR A 7 -14.54 -0.42 0.49
C THR A 7 -13.42 -0.51 1.52
N MET A 8 -13.76 -0.59 2.79
CA MET A 8 -12.83 -0.85 3.88
C MET A 8 -12.67 -2.36 4.06
N TYR A 9 -11.44 -2.81 4.07
CA TYR A 9 -11.04 -4.18 4.39
C TYR A 9 -10.25 -4.19 5.69
N VAL A 10 -10.43 -5.25 6.46
CA VAL A 10 -9.79 -5.44 7.77
C VAL A 10 -9.16 -6.82 7.83
N LEU A 11 -8.01 -6.91 8.48
CA LEU A 11 -7.33 -8.16 8.83
C LEU A 11 -6.97 -8.12 10.30
N GLU A 12 -7.53 -9.03 11.08
CA GLU A 12 -7.27 -9.17 12.51
C GLU A 12 -6.07 -10.10 12.74
N ARG A 13 -5.22 -9.75 13.72
CA ARG A 13 -4.04 -10.55 14.06
C ARG A 13 -4.39 -11.97 14.48
N GLU A 14 -5.44 -12.15 15.26
CA GLU A 14 -5.88 -13.47 15.73
C GLU A 14 -6.27 -14.36 14.55
N GLU A 15 -7.08 -13.85 13.62
CA GLU A 15 -7.47 -14.59 12.42
C GLU A 15 -6.27 -14.92 11.51
N TRP A 16 -5.32 -13.98 11.43
CA TRP A 16 -4.09 -14.21 10.69
C TRP A 16 -3.29 -15.38 11.26
N LEU A 17 -3.08 -15.41 12.57
CA LEU A 17 -2.31 -16.48 13.25
C LEU A 17 -2.97 -17.85 13.09
N GLU A 18 -4.29 -17.92 13.01
CA GLU A 18 -5.02 -19.16 12.82
C GLU A 18 -5.00 -19.68 11.37
N ARG A 19 -5.01 -18.78 10.38
CA ARG A 19 -5.28 -19.12 8.97
C ARG A 19 -4.10 -18.89 8.04
N SER A 20 -3.14 -18.06 8.44
CA SER A 20 -2.05 -17.68 7.56
C SER A 20 -1.15 -18.85 7.22
N ARG A 21 -0.95 -19.03 5.92
CA ARG A 21 0.09 -19.91 5.40
C ARG A 21 1.11 -19.02 4.68
N PRO A 22 2.40 -19.12 5.02
CA PRO A 22 3.42 -18.36 4.33
C PRO A 22 3.37 -18.68 2.82
N PRO A 23 3.64 -17.70 1.96
CA PRO A 23 3.79 -17.94 0.54
C PRO A 23 4.92 -18.95 0.32
N ARG A 24 4.82 -19.74 -0.75
CA ARG A 24 5.82 -20.79 -1.07
C ARG A 24 7.22 -20.22 -1.29
N GLU A 25 7.31 -18.98 -1.72
CA GLU A 25 8.57 -18.27 -1.96
C GLU A 25 8.58 -16.96 -1.15
N PRO A 26 9.54 -16.80 -0.24
CA PRO A 26 9.71 -15.55 0.48
C PRO A 26 10.04 -14.42 -0.48
N THR A 27 9.71 -13.20 -0.09
CA THR A 27 10.06 -11.99 -0.84
C THR A 27 11.25 -11.28 -0.20
N ASP A 28 11.94 -10.44 -0.98
CA ASP A 28 12.97 -9.52 -0.46
C ASP A 28 12.36 -8.18 -0.04
N ILE A 29 11.09 -8.18 0.40
CA ILE A 29 10.43 -6.96 0.84
C ILE A 29 11.06 -6.45 2.13
N ARG A 30 11.29 -5.15 2.19
CA ARG A 30 11.92 -4.49 3.32
C ARG A 30 11.42 -3.06 3.49
N PRO A 31 11.63 -2.44 4.66
CA PRO A 31 11.49 -1.00 4.79
C PRO A 31 12.39 -0.29 3.77
N ALA A 32 11.88 0.82 3.23
CA ALA A 32 12.62 1.66 2.30
C ALA A 32 13.70 2.45 3.04
N THR A 33 14.75 2.82 2.31
CA THR A 33 15.80 3.72 2.77
C THR A 33 15.86 4.94 1.87
N LEU A 34 16.59 5.99 2.27
CA LEU A 34 16.77 7.18 1.43
C LEU A 34 17.42 6.87 0.08
N ALA A 35 18.18 5.77 -0.02
CA ALA A 35 18.73 5.30 -1.30
C ALA A 35 17.64 4.80 -2.29
N ASP A 36 16.43 4.55 -1.80
CA ASP A 36 15.29 4.10 -2.60
C ASP A 36 14.34 5.27 -2.97
N LEU A 37 14.67 6.50 -2.56
CA LEU A 37 13.78 7.65 -2.69
C LEU A 37 13.37 7.93 -4.15
N ASP A 38 14.32 7.90 -5.09
CA ASP A 38 14.01 8.19 -6.49
C ASP A 38 13.04 7.19 -7.12
N PRO A 39 13.27 5.87 -7.07
CA PRO A 39 12.29 4.92 -7.60
C PRO A 39 10.94 4.99 -6.86
N LEU A 40 10.92 5.27 -5.55
CA LEU A 40 9.68 5.47 -4.80
C LEU A 40 8.92 6.72 -5.22
N PHE A 41 9.61 7.82 -5.43
CA PHE A 41 9.03 9.08 -5.87
C PHE A 41 8.29 8.92 -7.20
N PHE A 42 8.94 8.34 -8.21
CA PHE A 42 8.31 8.12 -9.52
C PHE A 42 7.17 7.09 -9.48
N ALA A 43 7.31 6.02 -8.71
CA ALA A 43 6.25 5.03 -8.55
C ALA A 43 5.02 5.63 -7.82
N SER A 44 5.26 6.45 -6.80
CA SER A 44 4.19 7.13 -6.05
C SER A 44 3.48 8.18 -6.90
N ALA A 45 4.23 8.94 -7.71
CA ALA A 45 3.63 9.92 -8.62
C ALA A 45 2.77 9.23 -9.68
N ARG A 46 3.28 8.16 -10.29
CA ARG A 46 2.52 7.37 -11.27
C ARG A 46 1.23 6.79 -10.67
N MET A 47 1.31 6.19 -9.48
CA MET A 47 0.15 5.67 -8.79
C MET A 47 -0.87 6.78 -8.50
N HIS A 48 -0.40 7.94 -8.02
CA HIS A 48 -1.25 9.09 -7.75
C HIS A 48 -2.01 9.53 -9.02
N SER A 49 -1.30 9.64 -10.15
CA SER A 49 -1.91 10.01 -11.43
C SER A 49 -2.91 8.96 -11.93
N GLU A 50 -2.64 7.66 -11.75
CA GLU A 50 -3.59 6.59 -12.09
C GLU A 50 -4.87 6.65 -11.23
N GLU A 51 -4.78 7.09 -9.96
CA GLU A 51 -5.91 7.14 -9.02
C GLU A 51 -6.71 8.46 -9.08
N THR A 52 -6.06 9.59 -9.34
CA THR A 52 -6.67 10.92 -9.22
C THR A 52 -6.86 11.64 -10.55
N LEU A 53 -6.20 11.16 -11.60
CA LEU A 53 -6.08 11.83 -12.91
C LEU A 53 -5.35 13.19 -12.84
N GLU A 54 -4.66 13.47 -11.73
CA GLU A 54 -3.80 14.63 -11.53
C GLU A 54 -2.35 14.20 -11.47
N ASP A 55 -1.45 14.90 -12.17
CA ASP A 55 -0.02 14.63 -12.08
C ASP A 55 0.61 15.50 -10.97
N PRO A 56 1.06 14.90 -9.85
CA PRO A 56 1.69 15.65 -8.78
C PRO A 56 3.02 16.27 -9.20
N LEU A 57 3.65 15.79 -10.28
CA LEU A 57 4.91 16.32 -10.80
C LEU A 57 4.71 17.62 -11.56
N GLU A 58 3.52 17.86 -12.12
CA GLU A 58 3.16 19.13 -12.75
C GLU A 58 2.70 20.18 -11.72
N LYS A 59 2.12 19.73 -10.61
CA LYS A 59 1.51 20.62 -9.61
C LYS A 59 2.54 21.15 -8.60
N ASP A 60 3.20 20.29 -7.89
CA ASP A 60 4.23 20.61 -6.89
C ASP A 60 5.17 19.39 -6.65
N PRO A 61 6.16 19.19 -7.51
CA PRO A 61 7.05 18.03 -7.42
C PRO A 61 7.92 18.03 -6.15
N GLU A 62 8.27 19.21 -5.64
CA GLU A 62 9.14 19.33 -4.46
C GLU A 62 8.39 18.93 -3.19
N SER A 63 7.19 19.45 -2.97
CA SER A 63 6.33 19.06 -1.85
C SER A 63 5.96 17.60 -1.92
N PHE A 64 5.65 17.07 -3.10
CA PHE A 64 5.37 15.66 -3.27
C PHE A 64 6.56 14.77 -2.94
N ARG A 65 7.78 15.18 -3.36
CA ARG A 65 9.02 14.46 -3.04
C ARG A 65 9.31 14.46 -1.55
N GLU A 66 9.10 15.60 -0.88
CA GLU A 66 9.28 15.69 0.57
C GLU A 66 8.29 14.80 1.32
N HIS A 67 7.07 14.69 0.83
CA HIS A 67 6.07 13.77 1.38
C HIS A 67 6.50 12.31 1.29
N VAL A 68 7.06 11.90 0.14
CA VAL A 68 7.61 10.55 -0.03
C VAL A 68 8.84 10.33 0.86
N ARG A 69 9.74 11.32 0.95
CA ARG A 69 10.91 11.30 1.82
C ARG A 69 10.51 11.08 3.28
N HIS A 70 9.57 11.87 3.78
CA HIS A 70 9.11 11.77 5.16
C HIS A 70 8.58 10.37 5.51
N ARG A 71 7.86 9.71 4.59
CA ARG A 71 7.43 8.32 4.81
C ARG A 71 8.60 7.35 4.92
N VAL A 72 9.64 7.54 4.13
CA VAL A 72 10.87 6.73 4.21
C VAL A 72 11.58 6.97 5.54
N GLU A 73 11.76 8.21 5.95
CA GLU A 73 12.44 8.59 7.20
C GLU A 73 11.70 8.14 8.47
N THR A 74 10.39 7.91 8.35
CA THR A 74 9.56 7.43 9.45
C THR A 74 9.23 5.93 9.36
N ASP A 75 9.99 5.16 8.56
CA ASP A 75 9.83 3.71 8.34
C ASP A 75 8.41 3.29 7.88
N ARG A 76 7.74 4.17 7.13
CA ARG A 76 6.36 3.98 6.67
C ARG A 76 6.24 3.55 5.22
N SER A 77 7.33 3.20 4.56
CA SER A 77 7.31 2.68 3.19
C SER A 77 8.02 1.34 3.11
N PHE A 78 7.41 0.39 2.42
CA PHE A 78 7.99 -0.91 2.10
C PHE A 78 8.24 -1.01 0.60
N VAL A 79 9.36 -1.66 0.25
CA VAL A 79 9.79 -1.83 -1.13
C VAL A 79 10.23 -3.26 -1.41
N TRP A 80 9.99 -3.69 -2.64
CA TRP A 80 10.54 -4.92 -3.19
C TRP A 80 11.11 -4.64 -4.57
N PHE A 81 12.42 -4.84 -4.70
CA PHE A 81 13.14 -4.65 -5.95
C PHE A 81 13.41 -6.00 -6.63
N GLY A 82 13.31 -6.00 -7.95
CA GLY A 82 13.76 -7.10 -8.79
C GLY A 82 15.18 -6.89 -9.32
N PRO A 83 15.57 -7.65 -10.34
CA PRO A 83 16.85 -7.49 -11.01
C PRO A 83 17.09 -6.04 -11.45
N TYR A 84 18.38 -5.66 -11.44
CA TYR A 84 18.82 -4.30 -11.83
C TYR A 84 18.20 -3.17 -10.98
N ARG A 85 17.83 -3.46 -9.72
CA ARG A 85 17.19 -2.51 -8.80
C ARG A 85 15.91 -1.87 -9.37
N ARG A 86 15.16 -2.58 -10.17
CA ARG A 86 13.85 -2.12 -10.65
C ARG A 86 12.80 -2.36 -9.57
N LEU A 87 12.12 -1.31 -9.16
CA LEU A 87 11.03 -1.40 -8.19
C LEU A 87 9.89 -2.25 -8.78
N MET A 88 9.57 -3.35 -8.15
CA MET A 88 8.47 -4.24 -8.54
C MET A 88 7.20 -3.97 -7.75
N PHE A 89 7.35 -3.67 -6.45
CA PHE A 89 6.23 -3.49 -5.54
C PHE A 89 6.59 -2.50 -4.44
N LYS A 90 5.62 -1.72 -4.01
CA LYS A 90 5.69 -0.90 -2.81
C LYS A 90 4.35 -0.88 -2.09
N ALA A 91 4.38 -0.60 -0.80
CA ALA A 91 3.22 -0.23 -0.01
C ALA A 91 3.64 0.75 1.10
N ASP A 92 2.70 1.57 1.54
CA ASP A 92 2.94 2.59 2.55
C ASP A 92 2.04 2.38 3.77
N ILE A 93 2.49 2.84 4.94
CA ILE A 93 1.69 2.99 6.14
C ILE A 93 1.22 4.45 6.20
N SER A 94 -0.09 4.68 6.06
CA SER A 94 -0.68 6.02 6.11
C SER A 94 -1.08 6.46 7.51
N ALA A 95 -1.44 5.51 8.38
CA ALA A 95 -1.74 5.76 9.78
C ALA A 95 -1.30 4.59 10.65
N GLN A 96 -0.88 4.91 11.87
CA GLN A 96 -0.47 3.93 12.86
C GLN A 96 -0.86 4.41 14.27
N GLY A 97 -1.39 3.52 15.07
CA GLY A 97 -1.79 3.76 16.44
C GLY A 97 -1.93 2.47 17.25
N SER A 98 -2.34 2.60 18.50
CA SER A 98 -2.54 1.45 19.40
C SER A 98 -3.59 0.45 18.92
N TYR A 99 -4.53 0.88 18.09
CA TYR A 99 -5.61 0.05 17.57
C TYR A 99 -5.31 -0.64 16.24
N GLY A 100 -4.21 -0.29 15.59
CA GLY A 100 -3.82 -0.89 14.33
C GLY A 100 -3.04 0.02 13.39
N VAL A 101 -2.85 -0.49 12.19
CA VAL A 101 -2.12 0.15 11.09
C VAL A 101 -3.01 0.24 9.86
N GLN A 102 -2.97 1.38 9.18
CA GLN A 102 -3.59 1.55 7.87
C GLN A 102 -2.54 1.44 6.77
N ILE A 103 -2.68 0.45 5.89
CA ILE A 103 -1.88 0.33 4.68
C ILE A 103 -2.55 1.13 3.55
N SER A 104 -1.75 1.82 2.79
CA SER A 104 -2.13 2.58 1.59
C SER A 104 -1.05 2.49 0.53
N GLY A 105 -1.26 3.14 -0.61
CA GLY A 105 -0.23 3.28 -1.63
C GLY A 105 0.33 1.96 -2.15
N VAL A 106 -0.50 0.91 -2.19
CA VAL A 106 -0.11 -0.40 -2.72
C VAL A 106 0.03 -0.32 -4.23
N TYR A 107 1.24 -0.52 -4.71
CA TYR A 107 1.58 -0.39 -6.12
C TYR A 107 2.41 -1.57 -6.60
N THR A 108 2.04 -2.11 -7.75
CA THR A 108 2.86 -3.07 -8.51
C THR A 108 3.22 -2.47 -9.86
N ALA A 109 4.49 -2.54 -10.22
CA ALA A 109 4.97 -2.06 -11.51
C ALA A 109 4.13 -2.68 -12.65
N PRO A 110 3.62 -1.88 -13.61
CA PRO A 110 2.66 -2.37 -14.62
C PRO A 110 3.12 -3.61 -15.36
N GLN A 111 4.41 -3.70 -15.67
CA GLN A 111 5.01 -4.83 -16.40
C GLN A 111 5.05 -6.13 -15.57
N ARG A 112 4.77 -6.02 -14.26
CA ARG A 112 4.83 -7.13 -13.31
C ARG A 112 3.45 -7.47 -12.72
N ARG A 113 2.39 -6.82 -13.22
CA ARG A 113 1.01 -7.09 -12.80
C ARG A 113 0.58 -8.47 -13.30
N GLY A 114 -0.28 -9.15 -12.53
CA GLY A 114 -0.73 -10.50 -12.86
C GLY A 114 0.19 -11.65 -12.40
N GLU A 115 1.40 -11.36 -11.91
CA GLU A 115 2.40 -12.35 -11.48
C GLU A 115 2.29 -12.73 -9.99
N GLY A 116 1.25 -12.27 -9.28
CA GLY A 116 1.07 -12.55 -7.85
C GLY A 116 1.97 -11.73 -6.92
N ILE A 117 2.73 -10.76 -7.44
CA ILE A 117 3.66 -9.94 -6.67
C ILE A 117 2.95 -9.17 -5.55
N ALA A 118 1.80 -8.53 -5.85
CA ALA A 118 1.03 -7.80 -4.85
C ALA A 118 0.57 -8.71 -3.71
N THR A 119 0.10 -9.92 -4.00
CA THR A 119 -0.35 -10.89 -2.98
C THR A 119 0.80 -11.31 -2.09
N ARG A 120 1.96 -11.64 -2.66
CA ARG A 120 3.16 -12.02 -1.88
C ARG A 120 3.68 -10.85 -1.05
N GLY A 121 3.82 -9.67 -1.65
CA GLY A 121 4.29 -8.48 -0.96
C GLY A 121 3.39 -8.06 0.20
N MET A 122 2.08 -8.04 0.00
CA MET A 122 1.12 -7.75 1.06
C MET A 122 1.15 -8.78 2.17
N HIS A 123 1.25 -10.07 1.82
CA HIS A 123 1.37 -11.14 2.81
C HIS A 123 2.60 -10.93 3.72
N ASP A 124 3.77 -10.65 3.15
CA ASP A 124 5.00 -10.50 3.93
C ASP A 124 4.98 -9.22 4.79
N ILE A 125 4.37 -8.13 4.30
CA ILE A 125 4.14 -6.92 5.12
C ILE A 125 3.22 -7.24 6.30
N CYS A 126 2.09 -7.91 6.07
CA CYS A 126 1.17 -8.29 7.14
C CYS A 126 1.84 -9.20 8.16
N GLN A 127 2.60 -10.19 7.72
CA GLN A 127 3.36 -11.08 8.61
C GLN A 127 4.33 -10.29 9.49
N ARG A 128 5.06 -9.34 8.93
CA ARG A 128 5.99 -8.47 9.67
C ARG A 128 5.26 -7.61 10.69
N LEU A 129 4.21 -6.91 10.29
CA LEU A 129 3.43 -6.06 11.17
C LEU A 129 2.80 -6.83 12.33
N PHE A 130 2.29 -8.02 12.07
CA PHE A 130 1.73 -8.87 13.13
C PHE A 130 2.80 -9.48 14.04
N ALA A 131 3.99 -9.76 13.53
CA ALA A 131 5.13 -10.17 14.35
C ALA A 131 5.58 -9.03 15.29
N ASP A 132 5.48 -7.77 14.84
CA ASP A 132 5.76 -6.58 15.65
C ASP A 132 4.62 -6.24 16.62
N GLY A 133 3.58 -7.08 16.70
CA GLY A 133 2.49 -6.93 17.68
C GLY A 133 1.35 -6.03 17.26
N VAL A 134 1.29 -5.59 16.01
CA VAL A 134 0.14 -4.83 15.49
C VAL A 134 -1.14 -5.67 15.66
N PRO A 135 -2.21 -5.14 16.30
CA PRO A 135 -3.41 -5.94 16.54
C PRO A 135 -4.31 -6.10 15.31
N ARG A 136 -4.28 -5.10 14.41
CA ARG A 136 -5.19 -5.01 13.25
C ARG A 136 -4.55 -4.25 12.11
N ILE A 137 -4.81 -4.70 10.88
CA ILE A 137 -4.43 -3.98 9.66
C ILE A 137 -5.70 -3.63 8.89
N VAL A 138 -5.81 -2.38 8.45
CA VAL A 138 -6.92 -1.89 7.64
C VAL A 138 -6.42 -1.31 6.34
N LEU A 139 -7.26 -1.32 5.32
CA LEU A 139 -7.02 -0.61 4.07
C LEU A 139 -8.33 -0.20 3.40
N TYR A 140 -8.24 0.78 2.53
CA TYR A 140 -9.33 1.24 1.70
C TYR A 140 -9.01 1.01 0.23
N VAL A 141 -9.99 0.56 -0.53
CA VAL A 141 -9.86 0.31 -1.97
C VAL A 141 -11.05 0.89 -2.71
N ASN A 142 -10.83 1.49 -3.86
CA ASN A 142 -11.91 2.00 -4.70
C ASN A 142 -12.87 0.85 -5.07
N CYS A 143 -14.18 1.12 -5.03
CA CYS A 143 -15.19 0.10 -5.21
C CYS A 143 -15.12 -0.64 -6.54
N ASP A 144 -14.60 0.01 -7.57
CA ASP A 144 -14.40 -0.52 -8.93
C ASP A 144 -13.06 -1.24 -9.14
N ASN A 145 -12.13 -1.17 -8.16
CA ASN A 145 -10.82 -1.82 -8.28
C ASN A 145 -10.88 -3.31 -7.92
N ALA A 146 -11.54 -4.09 -8.76
CA ALA A 146 -11.67 -5.53 -8.57
C ALA A 146 -10.32 -6.30 -8.53
N PRO A 147 -9.27 -5.92 -9.27
CA PRO A 147 -7.97 -6.56 -9.13
C PRO A 147 -7.37 -6.43 -7.72
N ALA A 148 -7.41 -5.22 -7.13
CA ALA A 148 -6.88 -4.99 -5.79
C ALA A 148 -7.70 -5.73 -4.73
N LYS A 149 -9.05 -5.71 -4.82
CA LYS A 149 -9.92 -6.47 -3.91
C LYS A 149 -9.53 -7.95 -3.88
N ARG A 150 -9.35 -8.58 -5.05
CA ARG A 150 -8.91 -9.98 -5.13
C ARG A 150 -7.55 -10.24 -4.48
N VAL A 151 -6.62 -9.28 -4.55
CA VAL A 151 -5.32 -9.39 -3.85
C VAL A 151 -5.55 -9.42 -2.34
N TYR A 152 -6.33 -8.48 -1.82
CA TYR A 152 -6.56 -8.36 -0.37
C TYR A 152 -7.32 -9.57 0.19
N GLU A 153 -8.35 -10.03 -0.50
CA GLU A 153 -9.09 -11.24 -0.13
C GLU A 153 -8.19 -12.50 -0.12
N LYS A 154 -7.29 -12.64 -1.11
CA LYS A 154 -6.31 -13.75 -1.14
C LYS A 154 -5.30 -13.70 0.01
N VAL A 155 -4.95 -12.50 0.48
CA VAL A 155 -4.09 -12.32 1.67
C VAL A 155 -4.85 -12.68 2.95
N GLY A 156 -6.18 -12.55 2.95
CA GLY A 156 -7.03 -12.88 4.09
C GLY A 156 -7.81 -11.70 4.66
N PHE A 157 -7.69 -10.52 4.04
CA PHE A 157 -8.51 -9.37 4.42
C PHE A 157 -9.99 -9.66 4.17
N GLN A 158 -10.83 -9.18 5.07
CA GLN A 158 -12.28 -9.32 4.99
C GLN A 158 -12.93 -7.96 4.74
N TYR A 159 -14.00 -7.96 3.95
CA TYR A 159 -14.87 -6.80 3.79
C TYR A 159 -15.40 -6.38 5.17
N HIS A 160 -15.32 -5.09 5.45
CA HIS A 160 -15.85 -4.54 6.68
C HIS A 160 -17.03 -3.62 6.45
N THR A 161 -16.86 -2.60 5.62
CA THR A 161 -17.93 -1.64 5.32
C THR A 161 -17.61 -0.85 4.05
N ASP A 162 -18.63 -0.21 3.50
CA ASP A 162 -18.44 0.80 2.48
C ASP A 162 -18.01 2.12 3.12
N TYR A 163 -17.18 2.85 2.40
CA TYR A 163 -16.60 4.10 2.86
C TYR A 163 -16.65 5.14 1.75
N GLN A 164 -16.96 6.36 2.11
CA GLN A 164 -16.98 7.48 1.17
C GLN A 164 -16.09 8.62 1.66
N THR A 165 -15.16 9.03 0.82
CA THR A 165 -14.37 10.25 1.03
C THR A 165 -14.94 11.37 0.17
N VAL A 166 -15.25 12.49 0.81
CA VAL A 166 -15.76 13.69 0.15
C VAL A 166 -14.70 14.79 0.28
N PHE A 167 -14.16 15.23 -0.84
CA PHE A 167 -13.29 16.42 -0.87
C PHE A 167 -14.15 17.66 -1.05
N ILE A 168 -14.10 18.57 -0.08
CA ILE A 168 -14.77 19.86 -0.14
C ILE A 168 -13.71 20.84 -0.63
N ALA A 169 -13.96 21.48 -1.77
CA ALA A 169 -13.13 22.60 -2.19
C ALA A 169 -13.41 23.78 -1.26
N ASP A 170 -12.38 24.45 -0.81
CA ASP A 170 -12.52 25.72 -0.12
C ASP A 170 -13.20 26.73 -1.07
N PRO A 171 -14.09 27.59 -0.53
CA PRO A 171 -14.85 28.57 -1.30
C PRO A 171 -13.94 29.60 -1.99
#